data_3052e03b955accea9693951bac724922
#
_entry.id   3052e03b955accea9693951bac724922
#
_cell.length_a   1.000
_cell.length_b   1.000
_cell.length_c   1.000
_cell.angle_alpha   90.00
_cell.angle_beta   90.00
_cell.angle_gamma   90.00
#
_symmetry.space_group_name_H-M   'P 1'
#
loop_
_entity.id
_entity.type
_entity.pdbx_description
1 polymer ?
#
loop_
_entity_poly.entity_id
_entity_poly.type
_entity_poly.pdbx_seq_one_letter_code
_entity_poly.pdbx_strand_id
1 'polypeptide(L)'
;CEHLSGYINILRGTNNDSAFSRGLCTPAVTVPNGFNFYSPVTNPSKNTACYNYQVNGENNPLDSITVTHAPSYWLSSYGTWQFMANTSVDGSGSVTAAMISSDARKAKFTHENEVAHAHYYSVTLNEGTAASGVKIEVVPTSHAAYIRFTFPADAENANVIFDSLWGTGTLTFGEDGQSFKAQTNHTSAGGGKMYVVGRFDSAWAKAKTVGTKQG
;
A
#
# COMPACT_ATOMS: atom_id res chain seq x y z
N CYS A 1 23.04 -14.72 -17.92
CA CYS A 1 23.42 -13.36 -17.46
C CYS A 1 22.58 -13.07 -16.24
N GLU A 2 23.21 -12.88 -15.09
CA GLU A 2 22.54 -12.38 -13.91
C GLU A 2 22.06 -10.96 -14.19
N HIS A 3 20.79 -10.69 -13.95
CA HIS A 3 20.26 -9.35 -14.10
C HIS A 3 20.85 -8.44 -13.02
N LEU A 4 21.56 -7.39 -13.40
CA LEU A 4 22.19 -6.45 -12.49
C LEU A 4 21.20 -5.80 -11.49
N SER A 5 19.93 -5.73 -11.86
CA SER A 5 18.86 -5.28 -10.97
C SER A 5 18.68 -6.14 -9.70
N GLY A 6 19.12 -7.41 -9.72
CA GLY A 6 19.09 -8.28 -8.55
C GLY A 6 20.04 -7.87 -7.44
N TYR A 7 21.06 -7.06 -7.75
CA TYR A 7 21.98 -6.52 -6.75
C TYR A 7 21.48 -5.26 -6.05
N ILE A 8 20.36 -4.70 -6.49
CA ILE A 8 19.76 -3.52 -5.88
C ILE A 8 18.82 -3.97 -4.76
N ASN A 9 19.22 -3.68 -3.53
CA ASN A 9 18.37 -3.92 -2.35
C ASN A 9 17.74 -2.60 -1.91
N ILE A 10 16.44 -2.41 -2.20
CA ILE A 10 15.71 -1.21 -1.83
C ILE A 10 15.36 -1.11 -0.34
N LEU A 11 15.52 -2.20 0.41
CA LEU A 11 15.35 -2.18 1.87
C LEU A 11 16.56 -1.60 2.60
N ARG A 12 17.66 -1.36 1.89
CA ARG A 12 18.85 -0.76 2.50
C ARG A 12 18.54 0.65 3.01
N GLY A 13 18.88 0.92 4.26
CA GLY A 13 18.61 2.21 4.90
C GLY A 13 17.18 2.37 5.42
N THR A 14 16.38 1.31 5.44
CA THR A 14 15.02 1.34 5.99
C THR A 14 14.96 0.91 7.46
N ASN A 15 16.06 0.47 8.04
CA ASN A 15 16.13 0.19 9.48
C ASN A 15 16.35 1.50 10.24
N ASN A 16 15.27 2.09 10.69
CA ASN A 16 15.30 3.37 11.40
C ASN A 16 15.74 3.18 12.84
N ASP A 17 16.72 3.97 13.22
CA ASP A 17 17.13 4.13 14.61
C ASP A 17 17.07 5.62 14.96
N SER A 18 16.13 5.97 15.82
CA SER A 18 15.93 7.36 16.27
C SER A 18 17.13 7.92 17.03
N ALA A 19 17.93 7.06 17.68
CA ALA A 19 19.11 7.48 18.44
C ALA A 19 20.24 8.00 17.54
N PHE A 20 20.30 7.55 16.30
CA PHE A 20 21.38 7.90 15.37
C PHE A 20 20.91 8.68 14.15
N SER A 21 19.65 9.02 14.05
CA SER A 21 19.07 9.66 12.86
C SER A 21 19.41 8.91 11.55
N ARG A 22 19.50 7.59 11.64
CA ARG A 22 19.82 6.73 10.50
C ARG A 22 18.56 6.16 9.88
N GLY A 23 18.67 5.77 8.64
CA GLY A 23 17.56 5.22 7.89
C GLY A 23 16.81 6.31 7.17
N LEU A 24 15.49 6.34 7.32
CA LEU A 24 14.58 7.24 6.60
C LEU A 24 14.59 7.03 5.08
N CYS A 25 15.12 5.89 4.61
CA CYS A 25 15.00 5.50 3.22
C CYS A 25 13.63 4.88 2.95
N THR A 26 13.05 5.23 1.83
CA THR A 26 11.81 4.62 1.34
C THR A 26 12.16 3.44 0.45
N PRO A 27 11.64 2.23 0.68
CA PRO A 27 11.82 1.09 -0.20
C PRO A 27 10.92 1.24 -1.43
N ALA A 28 11.20 2.26 -2.22
CA ALA A 28 10.36 2.62 -3.35
C ALA A 28 10.62 1.71 -4.55
N VAL A 29 9.55 1.15 -5.08
CA VAL A 29 9.52 0.41 -6.33
C VAL A 29 9.12 1.35 -7.44
N THR A 30 9.96 1.46 -8.46
CA THR A 30 9.73 2.32 -9.62
C THR A 30 10.56 1.85 -10.80
N VAL A 31 10.30 2.38 -11.98
CA VAL A 31 11.17 2.21 -13.14
C VAL A 31 12.07 3.43 -13.31
N PRO A 32 13.20 3.33 -14.02
CA PRO A 32 14.02 4.48 -14.32
C PRO A 32 13.20 5.61 -14.94
N ASN A 33 13.27 6.80 -14.32
CA ASN A 33 12.46 7.98 -14.69
C ASN A 33 10.94 7.75 -14.56
N GLY A 34 10.51 6.82 -13.71
CA GLY A 34 9.10 6.61 -13.41
C GLY A 34 8.47 7.81 -12.70
N PHE A 35 7.23 8.10 -13.02
CA PHE A 35 6.50 9.22 -12.45
C PHE A 35 6.02 8.92 -11.02
N ASN A 36 5.70 7.67 -10.73
CA ASN A 36 5.19 7.24 -9.43
C ASN A 36 6.17 6.31 -8.71
N PHE A 37 6.12 6.37 -7.39
CA PHE A 37 6.82 5.50 -6.47
C PHE A 37 5.81 4.69 -5.67
N TYR A 38 6.03 3.40 -5.57
CA TYR A 38 5.19 2.47 -4.82
C TYR A 38 6.01 1.94 -3.65
N SER A 39 5.45 1.97 -2.45
CA SER A 39 6.18 1.55 -1.25
C SER A 39 5.28 0.81 -0.28
N PRO A 40 5.76 -0.27 0.35
CA PRO A 40 5.10 -0.83 1.52
C PRO A 40 5.12 0.19 2.67
N VAL A 41 4.10 0.16 3.49
CA VAL A 41 3.94 1.01 4.67
C VAL A 41 3.79 0.12 5.90
N THR A 42 4.72 0.23 6.83
CA THR A 42 4.64 -0.43 8.14
C THR A 42 4.38 0.59 9.26
N ASN A 43 4.61 1.87 8.98
CA ASN A 43 4.40 2.96 9.92
C ASN A 43 3.72 4.14 9.21
N PRO A 44 2.40 4.30 9.33
CA PRO A 44 1.65 5.37 8.67
C PRO A 44 1.78 6.74 9.35
N SER A 45 2.69 6.91 10.30
CA SER A 45 2.91 8.17 10.99
C SER A 45 3.48 9.26 10.07
N LYS A 46 3.04 10.50 10.24
CA LYS A 46 3.39 11.65 9.40
C LYS A 46 4.87 12.02 9.39
N ASN A 47 5.57 11.76 10.48
CA ASN A 47 6.88 12.35 10.75
C ASN A 47 8.01 11.32 10.77
N THR A 48 7.74 10.10 10.32
CA THR A 48 8.72 9.01 10.33
C THR A 48 8.71 8.30 9.00
N ALA A 49 9.75 7.50 8.74
CA ALA A 49 9.78 6.67 7.56
C ALA A 49 8.52 5.79 7.46
N CYS A 50 7.91 5.73 6.29
CA CYS A 50 6.70 4.93 6.08
C CYS A 50 6.94 3.43 6.23
N TYR A 51 8.17 3.00 6.03
CA TYR A 51 8.59 1.63 6.21
C TYR A 51 9.75 1.57 7.20
N ASN A 52 9.63 0.69 8.18
CA ASN A 52 10.70 0.38 9.11
C ASN A 52 10.99 -1.12 9.05
N TYR A 53 12.22 -1.48 8.71
CA TYR A 53 12.64 -2.87 8.56
C TYR A 53 12.56 -3.65 9.87
N GLN A 54 13.00 -3.04 10.97
CA GLN A 54 12.91 -3.62 12.31
C GLN A 54 12.39 -2.61 13.31
N VAL A 55 11.19 -2.84 13.83
CA VAL A 55 10.73 -2.25 15.07
C VAL A 55 10.54 -3.37 16.07
N ASN A 56 11.37 -3.41 17.10
CA ASN A 56 11.26 -4.36 18.23
C ASN A 56 11.35 -5.86 17.83
N GLY A 57 12.26 -6.20 16.92
CA GLY A 57 12.37 -7.60 16.46
C GLY A 57 11.17 -7.97 15.59
N GLU A 58 11.20 -8.92 14.87
CA GLU A 58 10.23 -9.66 14.07
C GLU A 58 8.77 -9.18 14.17
N ASN A 59 8.17 -8.60 13.19
CA ASN A 59 6.73 -8.36 13.01
C ASN A 59 6.28 -6.89 12.93
N ASN A 60 6.89 -6.14 12.04
CA ASN A 60 6.24 -4.92 11.61
C ASN A 60 5.02 -5.29 10.76
N PRO A 61 3.81 -4.98 11.19
CA PRO A 61 2.66 -5.26 10.36
C PRO A 61 2.64 -4.33 9.15
N LEU A 62 2.37 -4.88 7.97
CA LEU A 62 2.08 -4.11 6.78
C LEU A 62 0.72 -3.42 6.98
N ASP A 63 0.69 -2.11 6.84
CA ASP A 63 -0.54 -1.30 6.84
C ASP A 63 -1.14 -1.22 5.43
N SER A 64 -0.28 -0.97 4.44
CA SER A 64 -0.70 -0.76 3.06
C SER A 64 0.48 -0.76 2.08
N ILE A 65 0.16 -0.73 0.80
CA ILE A 65 1.05 -0.29 -0.26
C ILE A 65 0.62 1.12 -0.65
N THR A 66 1.52 2.08 -0.54
CA THR A 66 1.24 3.48 -0.91
C THR A 66 1.75 3.81 -2.30
N VAL A 67 1.11 4.75 -2.96
CA VAL A 67 1.58 5.37 -4.19
C VAL A 67 1.72 6.87 -4.01
N THR A 68 2.83 7.42 -4.47
CA THR A 68 3.12 8.84 -4.47
C THR A 68 4.03 9.22 -5.63
N HIS A 69 4.02 10.47 -6.03
CA HIS A 69 5.01 11.03 -6.97
C HIS A 69 6.12 11.82 -6.25
N ALA A 70 6.00 12.01 -4.94
CA ALA A 70 6.98 12.73 -4.13
C ALA A 70 7.25 11.99 -2.82
N PRO A 71 8.15 10.98 -2.80
CA PRO A 71 8.42 10.16 -1.63
C PRO A 71 9.27 10.93 -0.62
N SER A 72 8.73 11.99 -0.04
CA SER A 72 9.42 12.80 0.94
C SER A 72 8.68 12.84 2.28
N TYR A 73 9.34 12.36 3.31
CA TYR A 73 8.80 12.41 4.69
C TYR A 73 8.74 13.84 5.24
N TRP A 74 9.72 14.64 4.91
CA TRP A 74 9.84 16.01 5.37
C TRP A 74 8.75 16.93 4.81
N LEU A 75 8.23 16.57 3.64
CA LEU A 75 7.21 17.33 2.95
C LEU A 75 5.80 16.73 3.15
N SER A 76 5.66 15.71 3.96
CA SER A 76 4.39 15.03 4.27
C SER A 76 3.64 14.50 3.03
N SER A 77 4.36 14.17 1.96
CA SER A 77 3.77 13.81 0.67
C SER A 77 4.04 12.38 0.22
N TYR A 78 4.51 11.51 1.12
CA TYR A 78 4.94 10.16 0.77
C TYR A 78 3.81 9.15 0.57
N GLY A 79 2.59 9.48 0.91
CA GLY A 79 1.48 8.56 0.79
C GLY A 79 0.21 9.26 0.40
N THR A 80 -0.13 9.26 -0.89
CA THR A 80 -1.38 9.86 -1.36
C THR A 80 -2.49 8.84 -1.39
N TRP A 81 -2.25 7.72 -2.07
CA TRP A 81 -3.21 6.63 -2.20
C TRP A 81 -2.63 5.36 -1.61
N GLN A 82 -3.49 4.53 -1.06
CA GLN A 82 -3.12 3.28 -0.41
C GLN A 82 -3.99 2.14 -0.88
N PHE A 83 -3.37 0.98 -0.98
CA PHE A 83 -4.02 -0.28 -1.29
C PHE A 83 -3.69 -1.31 -0.22
N MET A 84 -4.69 -2.08 0.21
CA MET A 84 -4.49 -3.21 1.12
C MET A 84 -5.50 -4.30 0.83
N ALA A 85 -5.10 -5.54 1.06
CA ALA A 85 -6.03 -6.67 1.07
C ALA A 85 -6.74 -6.79 2.41
N ASN A 86 -7.93 -7.39 2.41
CA ASN A 86 -8.65 -7.76 3.61
C ASN A 86 -9.49 -9.01 3.35
N THR A 87 -9.37 -10.00 4.23
CA THR A 87 -10.15 -11.25 4.19
C THR A 87 -11.26 -11.29 5.24
N SER A 88 -11.31 -10.26 6.11
CA SER A 88 -12.28 -10.21 7.20
C SER A 88 -13.58 -9.53 6.77
N VAL A 89 -14.68 -10.00 7.31
CA VAL A 89 -16.00 -9.38 7.21
C VAL A 89 -16.69 -9.46 8.59
N ASP A 90 -17.70 -8.65 8.80
CA ASP A 90 -18.56 -8.79 9.97
C ASP A 90 -19.51 -10.00 9.86
N GLY A 91 -20.27 -10.26 10.91
CA GLY A 91 -21.24 -11.37 10.93
C GLY A 91 -22.34 -11.28 9.86
N SER A 92 -22.45 -10.18 9.12
CA SER A 92 -23.36 -10.00 7.98
C SER A 92 -22.66 -10.18 6.61
N GLY A 93 -21.39 -10.55 6.60
CA GLY A 93 -20.59 -10.63 5.38
C GLY A 93 -20.21 -9.26 4.81
N SER A 94 -20.19 -8.22 5.62
CA SER A 94 -19.89 -6.86 5.20
C SER A 94 -18.58 -6.35 5.76
N VAL A 95 -17.90 -5.49 5.00
CA VAL A 95 -16.73 -4.73 5.49
C VAL A 95 -17.22 -3.41 6.08
N THR A 96 -16.78 -3.10 7.29
CA THR A 96 -17.13 -1.86 8.01
C THR A 96 -15.98 -0.86 8.01
N ALA A 97 -16.27 0.41 8.31
CA ALA A 97 -15.23 1.44 8.44
C ALA A 97 -14.19 1.09 9.52
N ALA A 98 -14.61 0.47 10.60
CA ALA A 98 -13.70 0.04 11.67
C ALA A 98 -12.70 -1.02 11.18
N MET A 99 -13.13 -1.95 10.35
CA MET A 99 -12.29 -3.04 9.83
C MET A 99 -11.23 -2.57 8.82
N ILE A 100 -11.47 -1.47 8.14
CA ILE A 100 -10.54 -0.90 7.17
C ILE A 100 -9.67 0.23 7.75
N SER A 101 -9.84 0.54 9.03
CA SER A 101 -8.97 1.50 9.71
C SER A 101 -7.51 1.04 9.69
N SER A 102 -6.57 1.97 9.74
CA SER A 102 -5.14 1.65 9.75
C SER A 102 -4.77 0.62 10.83
N ASP A 103 -5.37 0.70 12.00
CA ASP A 103 -5.06 -0.26 13.07
C ASP A 103 -5.64 -1.65 12.84
N ALA A 104 -6.83 -1.74 12.26
CA ALA A 104 -7.53 -3.00 12.06
C ALA A 104 -7.06 -3.78 10.82
N ARG A 105 -6.63 -3.08 9.76
CA ARG A 105 -6.20 -3.71 8.50
C ARG A 105 -4.76 -4.20 8.50
N LYS A 106 -3.96 -3.83 9.50
CA LYS A 106 -2.56 -4.25 9.62
C LYS A 106 -2.42 -5.76 9.58
N ALA A 107 -1.54 -6.25 8.74
CA ALA A 107 -1.27 -7.67 8.60
C ALA A 107 0.22 -7.96 8.77
N LYS A 108 0.56 -8.90 9.64
CA LYS A 108 1.95 -9.30 9.90
C LYS A 108 2.54 -10.01 8.68
N PHE A 109 3.83 -9.88 8.51
CA PHE A 109 4.63 -10.62 7.53
C PHE A 109 6.03 -10.89 8.08
N THR A 110 6.77 -11.75 7.42
CA THR A 110 8.19 -11.99 7.70
C THR A 110 9.02 -11.59 6.49
N HIS A 111 10.26 -11.15 6.71
CA HIS A 111 11.14 -10.76 5.60
C HIS A 111 11.56 -11.93 4.70
N GLU A 112 11.39 -13.17 5.16
CA GLU A 112 11.57 -14.37 4.33
C GLU A 112 10.51 -14.45 3.21
N ASN A 113 9.35 -13.87 3.46
CA ASN A 113 8.23 -13.80 2.52
C ASN A 113 8.15 -12.46 1.78
N GLU A 114 9.19 -11.64 1.85
CA GLU A 114 9.29 -10.34 1.21
C GLU A 114 10.36 -10.34 0.12
N VAL A 115 10.00 -9.89 -1.06
CA VAL A 115 10.93 -9.66 -2.18
C VAL A 115 10.90 -8.19 -2.54
N ALA A 116 12.07 -7.54 -2.47
CA ALA A 116 12.17 -6.10 -2.64
C ALA A 116 13.26 -5.74 -3.66
N HIS A 117 12.90 -5.64 -4.92
CA HIS A 117 13.74 -5.16 -6.01
C HIS A 117 13.27 -3.79 -6.47
N ALA A 118 14.14 -3.02 -7.12
CA ALA A 118 13.79 -1.68 -7.60
C ALA A 118 12.59 -1.65 -8.54
N HIS A 119 12.35 -2.72 -9.28
CA HIS A 119 11.29 -2.86 -10.30
C HIS A 119 10.18 -3.84 -9.92
N TYR A 120 10.29 -4.48 -8.77
CA TYR A 120 9.32 -5.49 -8.31
C TYR A 120 9.33 -5.57 -6.79
N TYR A 121 8.15 -5.53 -6.20
CA TYR A 121 7.94 -5.81 -4.79
C TYR A 121 6.90 -6.90 -4.63
N SER A 122 7.13 -7.80 -3.71
CA SER A 122 6.08 -8.70 -3.24
C SER A 122 6.23 -9.05 -1.78
N VAL A 123 5.10 -9.33 -1.15
CA VAL A 123 5.04 -9.81 0.22
C VAL A 123 3.88 -10.78 0.39
N THR A 124 4.10 -11.86 1.13
CA THR A 124 3.02 -12.75 1.55
C THR A 124 2.75 -12.52 3.03
N LEU A 125 1.50 -12.23 3.33
CA LEU A 125 1.04 -11.90 4.67
C LEU A 125 0.80 -13.17 5.48
N ASN A 126 1.10 -13.12 6.78
CA ASN A 126 0.99 -14.28 7.66
C ASN A 126 -0.47 -14.69 7.86
N GLU A 127 -0.68 -15.96 8.11
CA GLU A 127 -1.98 -16.49 8.50
C GLU A 127 -2.46 -15.89 9.82
N GLY A 128 -3.78 -15.88 10.02
CA GLY A 128 -4.41 -15.35 11.23
C GLY A 128 -4.39 -13.83 11.37
N THR A 129 -4.10 -13.11 10.28
CA THR A 129 -4.15 -11.64 10.21
C THR A 129 -5.36 -11.15 9.43
N ALA A 130 -5.58 -9.83 9.39
CA ALA A 130 -6.69 -9.22 8.64
C ALA A 130 -6.66 -9.51 7.12
N ALA A 131 -5.51 -9.91 6.60
CA ALA A 131 -5.31 -10.31 5.20
C ALA A 131 -4.58 -11.67 5.14
N SER A 132 -5.10 -12.65 5.85
CA SER A 132 -4.49 -13.97 6.06
C SER A 132 -4.05 -14.63 4.76
N GLY A 133 -2.76 -14.97 4.65
CA GLY A 133 -2.18 -15.69 3.52
C GLY A 133 -2.19 -14.96 2.19
N VAL A 134 -2.62 -13.70 2.12
CA VAL A 134 -2.68 -12.95 0.87
C VAL A 134 -1.27 -12.57 0.42
N LYS A 135 -0.98 -12.82 -0.86
CA LYS A 135 0.22 -12.30 -1.51
C LYS A 135 -0.11 -11.02 -2.27
N ILE A 136 0.67 -9.98 -2.01
CA ILE A 136 0.59 -8.70 -2.72
C ILE A 136 1.84 -8.55 -3.59
N GLU A 137 1.66 -8.19 -4.85
CA GLU A 137 2.73 -7.97 -5.82
C GLU A 137 2.56 -6.62 -6.50
N VAL A 138 3.65 -5.90 -6.71
CA VAL A 138 3.66 -4.58 -7.35
C VAL A 138 4.70 -4.56 -8.45
N VAL A 139 4.26 -4.23 -9.66
CA VAL A 139 5.11 -4.05 -10.85
C VAL A 139 4.86 -2.65 -11.40
N PRO A 140 5.78 -1.71 -11.25
CA PRO A 140 5.62 -0.36 -11.76
C PRO A 140 5.84 -0.28 -13.27
N THR A 141 5.22 0.72 -13.87
CA THR A 141 5.52 1.23 -15.20
C THR A 141 5.91 2.70 -15.11
N SER A 142 6.13 3.38 -16.22
CA SER A 142 6.50 4.79 -16.21
C SER A 142 5.46 5.71 -15.54
N HIS A 143 4.16 5.40 -15.67
CA HIS A 143 3.07 6.23 -15.13
C HIS A 143 2.03 5.46 -14.31
N ALA A 144 2.11 4.15 -14.28
CA ALA A 144 1.13 3.30 -13.60
C ALA A 144 1.82 2.12 -12.90
N ALA A 145 1.04 1.22 -12.31
CA ALA A 145 1.52 -0.07 -11.85
C ALA A 145 0.46 -1.14 -12.02
N TYR A 146 0.91 -2.37 -12.12
CA TYR A 146 0.09 -3.54 -11.84
C TYR A 146 0.27 -3.91 -10.39
N ILE A 147 -0.85 -3.97 -9.66
CA ILE A 147 -0.90 -4.46 -8.29
C ILE A 147 -1.76 -5.70 -8.30
N ARG A 148 -1.16 -6.83 -7.90
CA ARG A 148 -1.86 -8.12 -7.83
C ARG A 148 -2.08 -8.50 -6.38
N PHE A 149 -3.29 -8.87 -6.06
CA PHE A 149 -3.67 -9.50 -4.80
C PHE A 149 -4.04 -10.94 -5.07
N THR A 150 -3.26 -11.88 -4.59
CA THR A 150 -3.55 -13.31 -4.69
C THR A 150 -4.06 -13.78 -3.33
N PHE A 151 -5.33 -14.10 -3.28
CA PHE A 151 -5.98 -14.62 -2.09
C PHE A 151 -5.83 -16.14 -2.02
N PRO A 152 -5.71 -16.73 -0.82
CA PRO A 152 -5.78 -18.18 -0.65
C PRO A 152 -7.06 -18.77 -1.25
N ALA A 153 -6.97 -20.00 -1.73
CA ALA A 153 -8.12 -20.66 -2.39
C ALA A 153 -9.29 -20.93 -1.44
N ASP A 154 -9.01 -20.99 -0.15
CA ASP A 154 -9.97 -21.21 0.94
C ASP A 154 -10.42 -19.88 1.59
N ALA A 155 -9.99 -18.75 1.07
CA ALA A 155 -10.44 -17.45 1.58
C ALA A 155 -11.93 -17.26 1.29
N GLU A 156 -12.73 -17.17 2.34
CA GLU A 156 -14.17 -16.92 2.23
C GLU A 156 -14.49 -15.54 1.65
N ASN A 157 -13.59 -14.58 1.85
CA ASN A 157 -13.76 -13.19 1.42
C ASN A 157 -12.46 -12.65 0.83
N ALA A 158 -12.59 -12.01 -0.32
CA ALA A 158 -11.49 -11.37 -1.04
C ALA A 158 -11.83 -9.89 -1.27
N ASN A 159 -11.34 -9.04 -0.38
CA ASN A 159 -11.59 -7.60 -0.45
C ASN A 159 -10.29 -6.84 -0.72
N VAL A 160 -10.37 -5.82 -1.57
CA VAL A 160 -9.31 -4.83 -1.76
C VAL A 160 -9.78 -3.50 -1.18
N ILE A 161 -9.02 -2.98 -0.24
CA ILE A 161 -9.21 -1.66 0.34
C ILE A 161 -8.44 -0.65 -0.51
N PHE A 162 -9.10 0.40 -0.90
CA PHE A 162 -8.50 1.57 -1.51
C PHE A 162 -8.81 2.78 -0.63
N ASP A 163 -7.78 3.52 -0.24
CA ASP A 163 -7.89 4.61 0.72
C ASP A 163 -6.94 5.77 0.36
N SER A 164 -7.16 6.92 0.97
CA SER A 164 -6.24 8.04 0.97
C SER A 164 -5.62 8.21 2.36
N LEU A 165 -4.30 8.26 2.44
CA LEU A 165 -3.61 8.40 3.73
C LEU A 165 -3.96 9.72 4.42
N TRP A 166 -4.06 10.77 3.63
CA TRP A 166 -4.26 12.12 4.12
C TRP A 166 -5.38 12.83 3.37
N GLY A 167 -6.24 13.45 4.12
CA GLY A 167 -7.24 14.36 3.57
C GLY A 167 -8.52 13.71 3.10
N THR A 168 -9.35 14.55 2.53
CA THR A 168 -10.64 14.20 1.95
C THR A 168 -10.47 13.92 0.46
N GLY A 169 -11.30 13.09 -0.08
CA GLY A 169 -11.29 12.78 -1.50
C GLY A 169 -12.65 12.28 -1.99
N THR A 170 -12.75 12.10 -3.28
CA THR A 170 -13.89 11.46 -3.92
C THR A 170 -13.45 10.16 -4.55
N LEU A 171 -14.27 9.13 -4.45
CA LEU A 171 -14.13 7.85 -5.11
C LEU A 171 -15.39 7.57 -5.90
N THR A 172 -15.25 7.24 -7.17
CA THR A 172 -16.35 6.90 -8.06
C THR A 172 -16.07 5.57 -8.72
N PHE A 173 -17.01 4.66 -8.67
CA PHE A 173 -16.96 3.38 -9.36
C PHE A 173 -17.56 3.50 -10.74
N GLY A 174 -16.94 2.82 -11.71
CA GLY A 174 -17.46 2.73 -13.08
C GLY A 174 -18.66 1.78 -13.18
N GLU A 175 -19.53 2.06 -14.13
CA GLU A 175 -20.71 1.22 -14.43
C GLU A 175 -20.31 -0.16 -15.00
N ASP A 176 -19.07 -0.29 -15.47
CA ASP A 176 -18.50 -1.55 -15.96
C ASP A 176 -18.22 -2.58 -14.86
N GLY A 177 -18.38 -2.20 -13.59
CA GLY A 177 -18.10 -3.06 -12.45
C GLY A 177 -16.61 -3.42 -12.28
N GLN A 178 -15.69 -2.72 -12.93
CA GLN A 178 -14.26 -2.99 -12.90
C GLN A 178 -13.41 -1.73 -12.69
N SER A 179 -13.85 -0.60 -13.19
CA SER A 179 -13.08 0.63 -13.16
C SER A 179 -13.46 1.53 -11.98
N PHE A 180 -12.49 2.28 -11.50
CA PHE A 180 -12.73 3.33 -10.52
C PHE A 180 -11.86 4.55 -10.83
N LYS A 181 -12.29 5.68 -10.35
CA LYS A 181 -11.52 6.91 -10.36
C LYS A 181 -11.65 7.61 -9.02
N ALA A 182 -10.58 8.22 -8.60
CA ALA A 182 -10.57 8.98 -7.35
C ALA A 182 -9.77 10.27 -7.49
N GLN A 183 -10.09 11.22 -6.65
CA GLN A 183 -9.41 12.49 -6.51
C GLN A 183 -9.23 12.76 -5.03
N THR A 184 -8.04 13.17 -4.60
CA THR A 184 -7.84 13.66 -3.25
C THR A 184 -7.77 15.18 -3.24
N ASN A 185 -8.26 15.77 -2.15
CA ASN A 185 -8.07 17.20 -1.86
C ASN A 185 -6.77 17.47 -1.12
N HIS A 186 -6.10 16.42 -0.64
CA HIS A 186 -4.79 16.56 -0.02
C HIS A 186 -3.74 16.80 -1.10
N THR A 187 -3.02 17.88 -0.91
CA THR A 187 -1.95 18.28 -1.81
C THR A 187 -0.62 17.74 -1.31
N SER A 188 0.15 17.13 -2.19
CA SER A 188 1.58 16.97 -1.98
C SER A 188 2.25 18.35 -1.89
N ALA A 189 3.50 18.38 -1.45
CA ALA A 189 4.30 19.61 -1.47
C ALA A 189 4.22 20.28 -2.85
N GLY A 190 3.60 21.44 -2.92
CA GLY A 190 3.32 22.13 -4.18
C GLY A 190 1.85 22.39 -4.49
N GLY A 191 0.92 21.85 -3.70
CA GLY A 191 -0.46 22.31 -3.71
C GLY A 191 -1.35 21.77 -4.83
N GLY A 192 -1.15 20.55 -5.31
CA GLY A 192 -1.98 19.96 -6.37
C GLY A 192 -2.95 18.90 -5.87
N LYS A 193 -4.06 18.71 -6.57
CA LYS A 193 -4.93 17.54 -6.39
C LYS A 193 -4.30 16.33 -7.05
N MET A 194 -4.41 15.17 -6.40
CA MET A 194 -3.99 13.90 -6.97
C MET A 194 -5.19 13.15 -7.53
N TYR A 195 -5.01 12.66 -8.74
CA TYR A 195 -6.03 11.87 -9.43
C TYR A 195 -5.51 10.46 -9.64
N VAL A 196 -6.39 9.49 -9.55
CA VAL A 196 -6.11 8.11 -9.89
C VAL A 196 -7.24 7.51 -10.70
N VAL A 197 -6.87 6.70 -11.67
CA VAL A 197 -7.78 5.82 -12.40
C VAL A 197 -7.23 4.40 -12.25
N GLY A 198 -8.08 3.48 -11.86
CA GLY A 198 -7.73 2.07 -11.73
C GLY A 198 -8.77 1.20 -12.41
N ARG A 199 -8.33 -0.02 -12.75
CA ARG A 199 -9.19 -1.05 -13.30
C ARG A 199 -8.76 -2.41 -12.79
N PHE A 200 -9.72 -3.19 -12.33
CA PHE A 200 -9.53 -4.60 -12.01
C PHE A 200 -9.64 -5.44 -13.29
N ASP A 201 -8.95 -6.55 -13.33
CA ASP A 201 -9.01 -7.53 -14.43
C ASP A 201 -10.35 -8.28 -14.46
N SER A 202 -11.02 -8.36 -13.31
CA SER A 202 -12.33 -9.00 -13.15
C SER A 202 -13.32 -8.04 -12.52
N ALA A 203 -14.59 -8.23 -12.81
CA ALA A 203 -15.64 -7.46 -12.17
C ALA A 203 -15.72 -7.81 -10.67
N TRP A 204 -15.86 -6.79 -9.83
CA TRP A 204 -16.14 -7.00 -8.42
C TRP A 204 -17.59 -7.43 -8.20
N ALA A 205 -17.82 -8.29 -7.23
CA ALA A 205 -19.17 -8.66 -6.82
C ALA A 205 -19.91 -7.49 -6.13
N LYS A 206 -19.16 -6.66 -5.39
CA LYS A 206 -19.68 -5.52 -4.67
C LYS A 206 -18.59 -4.46 -4.50
N ALA A 207 -18.97 -3.21 -4.74
CA ALA A 207 -18.14 -2.06 -4.39
C ALA A 207 -18.91 -1.15 -3.42
N LYS A 208 -18.22 -0.65 -2.41
CA LYS A 208 -18.83 0.19 -1.38
C LYS A 208 -17.83 1.23 -0.90
N THR A 209 -18.27 2.47 -0.78
CA THR A 209 -17.53 3.49 -0.05
C THR A 209 -17.86 3.36 1.44
N VAL A 210 -16.84 3.21 2.26
CA VAL A 210 -16.98 3.03 3.71
C VAL A 210 -16.16 4.11 4.40
N GLY A 211 -16.86 4.99 5.07
CA GLY A 211 -16.26 6.12 5.77
C GLY A 211 -15.95 7.30 4.85
N THR A 212 -16.14 8.48 5.38
CA THR A 212 -15.64 9.74 4.83
C THR A 212 -14.67 10.30 5.86
N LYS A 213 -13.38 10.37 5.56
CA LYS A 213 -12.51 11.25 6.33
C LYS A 213 -12.91 12.67 5.98
N GLN A 214 -13.80 13.24 6.77
CA GLN A 214 -13.98 14.69 6.80
C GLN A 214 -12.81 15.25 7.61
N GLY A 215 -11.97 16.03 6.96
CA GLY A 215 -10.95 16.84 7.60
C GLY A 215 -11.56 18.06 8.24
#